data_6cd165512050de0fef39f5474615aeec
#
_entry.id   6cd165512050de0fef39f5474615aeec
#
_cell.length_a   1.000
_cell.length_b   1.000
_cell.length_c   1.000
_cell.angle_alpha   90.00
_cell.angle_beta   90.00
_cell.angle_gamma   90.00
#
_symmetry.space_group_name_H-M   'P 1'
#
loop_
_entity.id
_entity.type
_entity.pdbx_description
1 polymer ?
#
loop_
_entity_poly.entity_id
_entity_poly.type
_entity_poly.pdbx_seq_one_letter_code
_entity_poly.pdbx_strand_id
1 'polypeptide(L)'
;HVEKVAASEVRNAASSVIKRAVDSLNLKTEDLIRVQRDGQGNITDIVYDTQRMNELMSLSLDAAQESLNAAEEGETDPHTHLVYYDKGIIYSLPVGMLTGSVLLANVGPSIDIRMRAVNSLVGQIDAVSTAYGINSTLLEIDLKISVEMLVISPFLLDPQQIEVKIPLVMQIVQGQIPQLMVGQLA
;
A
#
# COMPACT_ATOMS: atom_id res chain seq x y z
N HIS A 1 2.66 17.31 -19.90
CA HIS A 1 1.35 16.65 -19.66
C HIS A 1 1.48 15.13 -19.64
N VAL A 2 2.22 14.55 -20.58
CA VAL A 2 2.47 13.09 -20.70
C VAL A 2 3.21 12.53 -19.51
N GLU A 3 4.22 13.24 -18.99
CA GLU A 3 4.98 12.84 -17.79
C GLU A 3 4.05 12.63 -16.57
N LYS A 4 3.10 13.56 -16.37
CA LYS A 4 2.14 13.45 -15.27
C LYS A 4 1.18 12.27 -15.44
N VAL A 5 0.77 11.98 -16.68
CA VAL A 5 -0.09 10.83 -16.97
C VAL A 5 0.71 9.54 -16.72
N ALA A 6 1.92 9.42 -17.23
CA ALA A 6 2.78 8.26 -17.06
C ALA A 6 3.08 7.99 -15.56
N ALA A 7 3.43 9.04 -14.81
CA ALA A 7 3.67 8.94 -13.37
C ALA A 7 2.42 8.51 -12.60
N SER A 8 1.25 9.02 -12.97
CA SER A 8 -0.04 8.63 -12.38
C SER A 8 -0.38 7.17 -12.64
N GLU A 9 -0.20 6.70 -13.88
CA GLU A 9 -0.47 5.32 -14.27
C GLU A 9 0.47 4.34 -13.54
N VAL A 10 1.77 4.64 -13.45
CA VAL A 10 2.73 3.82 -12.69
C VAL A 10 2.37 3.79 -11.21
N ARG A 11 1.99 4.91 -10.62
CA ARG A 11 1.58 4.97 -9.21
C ARG A 11 0.34 4.11 -8.96
N ASN A 12 -0.67 4.22 -9.81
CA ASN A 12 -1.91 3.44 -9.71
C ASN A 12 -1.63 1.95 -9.89
N ALA A 13 -0.82 1.60 -10.88
CA ALA A 13 -0.42 0.24 -11.17
C ALA A 13 0.30 -0.41 -9.98
N ALA A 14 1.38 0.21 -9.50
CA ALA A 14 2.15 -0.31 -8.37
C ALA A 14 1.31 -0.42 -7.10
N SER A 15 0.50 0.60 -6.79
CA SER A 15 -0.40 0.59 -5.63
C SER A 15 -1.42 -0.54 -5.72
N SER A 16 -1.99 -0.79 -6.90
CA SER A 16 -2.95 -1.87 -7.12
C SER A 16 -2.31 -3.24 -6.93
N VAL A 17 -1.12 -3.46 -7.49
CA VAL A 17 -0.37 -4.73 -7.35
C VAL A 17 -0.04 -4.99 -5.89
N ILE A 18 0.50 -4.01 -5.17
CA ILE A 18 0.84 -4.13 -3.74
C ILE A 18 -0.40 -4.49 -2.91
N LYS A 19 -1.50 -3.77 -3.08
CA LYS A 19 -2.74 -4.03 -2.34
C LYS A 19 -3.26 -5.44 -2.60
N ARG A 20 -3.31 -5.87 -3.85
CA ARG A 20 -3.79 -7.21 -4.22
C ARG A 20 -2.88 -8.31 -3.67
N ALA A 21 -1.57 -8.13 -3.67
CA ALA A 21 -0.61 -9.06 -3.10
C ALA A 21 -0.87 -9.25 -1.60
N VAL A 22 -1.01 -8.17 -0.85
CA VAL A 22 -1.29 -8.23 0.59
C VAL A 22 -2.66 -8.83 0.88
N ASP A 23 -3.69 -8.44 0.13
CA ASP A 23 -5.05 -8.99 0.26
C ASP A 23 -5.08 -10.51 0.03
N SER A 24 -4.28 -11.03 -0.92
CA SER A 24 -4.20 -12.45 -1.24
C SER A 24 -3.67 -13.30 -0.09
N LEU A 25 -2.92 -12.73 0.84
CA LEU A 25 -2.36 -13.42 1.99
C LEU A 25 -3.41 -13.77 3.05
N ASN A 26 -4.59 -13.14 3.03
CA ASN A 26 -5.65 -13.31 4.04
C ASN A 26 -5.07 -13.26 5.46
N LEU A 27 -4.37 -12.18 5.77
CA LEU A 27 -3.67 -11.99 7.04
C LEU A 27 -4.62 -12.16 8.23
N LYS A 28 -4.23 -13.01 9.18
CA LYS A 28 -4.94 -13.14 10.45
C LYS A 28 -4.51 -12.03 11.38
N THR A 29 -5.41 -11.09 11.61
CA THR A 29 -5.17 -9.89 12.42
C THR A 29 -5.84 -9.96 13.80
N GLU A 30 -6.55 -11.05 14.08
CA GLU A 30 -7.08 -11.34 15.41
C GLU A 30 -5.90 -11.44 16.38
N ASP A 31 -6.10 -11.03 17.61
CA ASP A 31 -5.10 -11.06 18.68
C ASP A 31 -3.90 -10.10 18.55
N LEU A 32 -3.86 -9.23 17.53
CA LEU A 32 -2.83 -8.18 17.46
C LEU A 32 -2.95 -7.16 18.60
N ILE A 33 -4.15 -7.01 19.13
CA ILE A 33 -4.47 -6.08 20.21
C ILE A 33 -5.14 -6.85 21.34
N ARG A 34 -4.63 -6.69 22.55
CA ARG A 34 -5.26 -7.16 23.77
C ARG A 34 -5.62 -5.98 24.65
N VAL A 35 -6.91 -5.87 25.01
CA VAL A 35 -7.41 -4.83 25.89
C VAL A 35 -7.57 -5.41 27.30
N GLN A 36 -6.85 -4.87 28.25
CA GLN A 36 -6.98 -5.24 29.66
C GLN A 36 -8.00 -4.32 30.34
N ARG A 37 -8.80 -4.89 31.23
CA ARG A 37 -9.86 -4.17 31.94
C ARG A 37 -9.78 -4.48 33.46
N ASP A 38 -10.21 -3.49 34.24
CA ASP A 38 -10.42 -3.69 35.70
C ASP A 38 -11.73 -4.43 35.97
N GLY A 39 -11.98 -4.71 37.26
CA GLY A 39 -13.21 -5.34 37.71
C GLY A 39 -14.49 -4.50 37.49
N GLN A 40 -14.35 -3.24 37.10
CA GLN A 40 -15.44 -2.31 36.79
C GLN A 40 -15.64 -2.13 35.28
N GLY A 41 -14.80 -2.79 34.45
CA GLY A 41 -14.89 -2.75 33.01
C GLY A 41 -14.12 -1.60 32.34
N ASN A 42 -13.39 -0.79 33.11
CA ASN A 42 -12.57 0.28 32.54
C ASN A 42 -11.31 -0.29 31.89
N ILE A 43 -10.85 0.34 30.79
CA ILE A 43 -9.59 -0.04 30.14
C ILE A 43 -8.43 0.38 31.03
N THR A 44 -7.62 -0.60 31.43
CA THR A 44 -6.40 -0.37 32.23
C THR A 44 -5.15 -0.40 31.37
N ASP A 45 -5.15 -1.18 30.28
CA ASP A 45 -4.01 -1.29 29.39
C ASP A 45 -4.44 -1.75 28.01
N ILE A 46 -3.62 -1.39 26.99
CA ILE A 46 -3.74 -1.87 25.60
C ILE A 46 -2.39 -2.41 25.18
N VAL A 47 -2.32 -3.70 24.97
CA VAL A 47 -1.09 -4.41 24.59
C VAL A 47 -1.13 -4.78 23.13
N TYR A 48 -0.09 -4.38 22.40
CA TYR A 48 0.11 -4.73 20.98
C TYR A 48 1.11 -5.89 20.88
N ASP A 49 0.77 -6.91 20.12
CA ASP A 49 1.68 -8.01 19.78
C ASP A 49 2.65 -7.58 18.68
N THR A 50 3.73 -6.92 19.07
CA THR A 50 4.71 -6.36 18.12
C THR A 50 5.46 -7.44 17.34
N GLN A 51 5.67 -8.62 17.91
CA GLN A 51 6.29 -9.74 17.20
C GLN A 51 5.39 -10.17 16.04
N ARG A 52 4.11 -10.39 16.33
CA ARG A 52 3.14 -10.78 15.31
C ARG A 52 2.94 -9.69 14.24
N MET A 53 2.93 -8.44 14.66
CA MET A 53 2.87 -7.29 13.72
C MET A 53 4.07 -7.30 12.76
N ASN A 54 5.28 -7.52 13.25
CA ASN A 54 6.48 -7.60 12.41
C ASN A 54 6.46 -8.81 11.47
N GLU A 55 5.95 -9.96 11.91
CA GLU A 55 5.76 -11.13 11.03
C GLU A 55 4.80 -10.82 9.88
N LEU A 56 3.65 -10.20 10.17
CA LEU A 56 2.68 -9.81 9.14
C LEU A 56 3.26 -8.78 8.17
N MET A 57 4.05 -7.83 8.67
CA MET A 57 4.74 -6.86 7.83
C MET A 57 5.73 -7.56 6.89
N SER A 58 6.58 -8.45 7.39
CA SER A 58 7.54 -9.18 6.56
C SER A 58 6.85 -9.99 5.47
N LEU A 59 5.81 -10.75 5.81
CA LEU A 59 5.02 -11.51 4.84
C LEU A 59 4.43 -10.62 3.76
N SER A 60 3.92 -9.44 4.16
CA SER A 60 3.31 -8.48 3.24
C SER A 60 4.34 -7.86 2.29
N LEU A 61 5.53 -7.53 2.80
CA LEU A 61 6.62 -6.98 1.99
C LEU A 61 7.13 -8.00 0.98
N ASP A 62 7.33 -9.25 1.39
CA ASP A 62 7.79 -10.32 0.51
C ASP A 62 6.78 -10.57 -0.62
N ALA A 63 5.49 -10.70 -0.28
CA ALA A 63 4.44 -10.89 -1.26
C ALA A 63 4.33 -9.70 -2.23
N ALA A 64 4.37 -8.48 -1.72
CA ALA A 64 4.32 -7.28 -2.54
C ALA A 64 5.51 -7.17 -3.48
N GLN A 65 6.72 -7.52 -3.02
CA GLN A 65 7.93 -7.53 -3.85
C GLN A 65 7.83 -8.54 -4.98
N GLU A 66 7.42 -9.77 -4.69
CA GLU A 66 7.26 -10.83 -5.70
C GLU A 66 6.19 -10.48 -6.73
N SER A 67 5.05 -9.93 -6.28
CA SER A 67 3.98 -9.51 -7.17
C SER A 67 4.38 -8.32 -8.06
N LEU A 68 5.14 -7.36 -7.53
CA LEU A 68 5.69 -6.26 -8.34
C LEU A 68 6.66 -6.77 -9.39
N ASN A 69 7.55 -7.67 -9.03
CA ASN A 69 8.51 -8.27 -9.97
C ASN A 69 7.75 -8.99 -11.12
N ALA A 70 6.74 -9.79 -10.79
CA ALA A 70 5.91 -10.46 -11.79
C ALA A 70 5.19 -9.45 -12.71
N ALA A 71 4.68 -8.35 -12.15
CA ALA A 71 4.02 -7.31 -12.93
C ALA A 71 4.99 -6.55 -13.87
N GLU A 72 6.22 -6.30 -13.43
CA GLU A 72 7.27 -5.68 -14.22
C GLU A 72 7.69 -6.54 -15.44
N GLU A 73 7.77 -7.85 -15.24
CA GLU A 73 8.21 -8.80 -16.27
C GLU A 73 7.05 -9.30 -17.14
N GLY A 74 5.81 -9.00 -16.76
CA GLY A 74 4.62 -9.48 -17.47
C GLY A 74 4.36 -10.96 -17.25
N GLU A 75 4.80 -11.48 -16.11
CA GLU A 75 4.66 -12.87 -15.69
C GLU A 75 3.44 -13.07 -14.79
N THR A 76 3.13 -14.34 -14.54
CA THR A 76 2.07 -14.71 -13.61
C THR A 76 2.52 -14.46 -12.18
N ASP A 77 1.75 -13.67 -11.44
CA ASP A 77 1.99 -13.40 -10.03
C ASP A 77 1.81 -14.68 -9.20
N PRO A 78 2.81 -15.09 -8.39
CA PRO A 78 2.74 -16.29 -7.59
C PRO A 78 1.66 -16.23 -6.48
N HIS A 79 1.26 -15.04 -6.04
CA HIS A 79 0.28 -14.86 -4.95
C HIS A 79 -1.17 -14.73 -5.44
N THR A 80 -1.39 -14.00 -6.53
CA THR A 80 -2.73 -13.73 -7.05
C THR A 80 -3.08 -14.59 -8.27
N HIS A 81 -2.10 -15.25 -8.88
CA HIS A 81 -2.22 -16.04 -10.12
C HIS A 81 -2.70 -15.22 -11.32
N LEU A 82 -2.49 -13.92 -11.29
CA LEU A 82 -2.85 -12.99 -12.35
C LEU A 82 -1.60 -12.56 -13.15
N VAL A 83 -1.79 -12.31 -14.43
CA VAL A 83 -0.86 -11.50 -15.23
C VAL A 83 -1.41 -10.09 -15.23
N TYR A 84 -0.75 -9.18 -14.51
CA TYR A 84 -1.23 -7.80 -14.38
C TYR A 84 -1.09 -7.00 -15.67
N TYR A 85 0.08 -7.14 -16.31
CA TYR A 85 0.46 -6.33 -17.47
C TYR A 85 1.16 -7.19 -18.50
N ASP A 86 0.56 -7.40 -19.65
CA ASP A 86 1.19 -8.16 -20.73
C ASP A 86 2.53 -7.51 -21.12
N LYS A 87 3.59 -8.30 -21.15
CA LYS A 87 4.96 -7.86 -21.42
C LYS A 87 5.45 -6.70 -20.52
N GLY A 88 4.85 -6.53 -19.33
CA GLY A 88 5.18 -5.45 -18.40
C GLY A 88 4.76 -4.05 -18.88
N ILE A 89 3.88 -3.95 -19.87
CA ILE A 89 3.39 -2.68 -20.40
C ILE A 89 2.19 -2.23 -19.58
N ILE A 90 2.35 -1.16 -18.79
CA ILE A 90 1.28 -0.64 -17.94
C ILE A 90 0.27 0.16 -18.76
N TYR A 91 0.80 0.97 -19.67
CA TYR A 91 0.00 1.87 -20.48
C TYR A 91 0.67 2.13 -21.82
N SER A 92 -0.10 2.22 -22.88
CA SER A 92 0.39 2.59 -24.22
C SER A 92 -0.23 3.91 -24.63
N LEU A 93 0.60 4.89 -24.93
CA LEU A 93 0.21 6.25 -25.26
C LEU A 93 0.41 6.51 -26.75
N PRO A 94 -0.64 6.84 -27.53
CA PRO A 94 -0.47 7.23 -28.92
C PRO A 94 0.38 8.51 -29.08
N VAL A 95 1.35 8.50 -29.99
CA VAL A 95 2.22 9.66 -30.27
C VAL A 95 1.43 10.92 -30.62
N GLY A 96 0.28 10.77 -31.24
CA GLY A 96 -0.61 11.89 -31.54
C GLY A 96 -1.06 12.70 -30.33
N MET A 97 -1.10 12.11 -29.15
CA MET A 97 -1.37 12.85 -27.89
C MET A 97 -0.29 13.89 -27.56
N LEU A 98 0.94 13.69 -28.03
CA LEU A 98 2.05 14.64 -27.83
C LEU A 98 1.87 15.93 -28.60
N THR A 99 1.07 15.90 -29.68
CA THR A 99 0.86 17.07 -30.56
C THR A 99 -0.05 18.15 -29.93
N GLY A 100 -0.75 17.81 -28.84
CA GLY A 100 -1.76 18.69 -28.24
C GLY A 100 -3.03 18.89 -29.07
N SER A 101 -3.14 18.25 -30.23
CA SER A 101 -4.31 18.31 -31.09
C SER A 101 -5.30 17.19 -30.76
N VAL A 102 -6.55 17.55 -30.48
CA VAL A 102 -7.63 16.60 -30.22
C VAL A 102 -7.88 15.69 -31.43
N LEU A 103 -7.71 16.20 -32.65
CA LEU A 103 -7.91 15.44 -33.90
C LEU A 103 -6.83 14.38 -34.13
N LEU A 104 -5.65 14.58 -33.58
CA LEU A 104 -4.50 13.67 -33.74
C LEU A 104 -4.28 12.78 -32.51
N ALA A 105 -5.04 12.95 -31.44
CA ALA A 105 -4.82 12.31 -30.15
C ALA A 105 -4.68 10.77 -30.24
N ASN A 106 -5.38 10.14 -31.15
CA ASN A 106 -5.38 8.68 -31.32
C ASN A 106 -4.61 8.22 -32.59
N VAL A 107 -3.78 9.09 -33.17
CA VAL A 107 -3.06 8.81 -34.43
C VAL A 107 -1.56 8.58 -34.14
N GLY A 108 -0.98 7.61 -34.84
CA GLY A 108 0.45 7.31 -34.80
C GLY A 108 0.79 6.06 -33.97
N PRO A 109 2.07 5.70 -33.93
CA PRO A 109 2.54 4.57 -33.13
C PRO A 109 2.34 4.84 -31.63
N SER A 110 2.23 3.77 -30.84
CA SER A 110 2.10 3.87 -29.39
C SER A 110 3.47 3.89 -28.70
N ILE A 111 3.56 4.66 -27.64
CA ILE A 111 4.70 4.68 -26.70
C ILE A 111 4.30 3.84 -25.50
N ASP A 112 5.05 2.78 -25.26
CA ASP A 112 4.81 1.91 -24.12
C ASP A 112 5.43 2.49 -22.86
N ILE A 113 4.65 2.53 -21.80
CA ILE A 113 5.06 2.94 -20.46
C ILE A 113 5.17 1.69 -19.60
N ARG A 114 6.33 1.54 -18.98
CA ARG A 114 6.66 0.45 -18.06
C ARG A 114 7.06 1.00 -16.71
N MET A 115 7.09 0.13 -15.71
CA MET A 115 7.59 0.46 -14.37
C MET A 115 8.70 -0.51 -13.97
N ARG A 116 9.55 -0.06 -13.03
CA ARG A 116 10.54 -0.90 -12.35
C ARG A 116 10.76 -0.39 -10.94
N ALA A 117 10.78 -1.27 -9.96
CA ALA A 117 11.21 -0.92 -8.62
C ALA A 117 12.71 -0.65 -8.60
N VAL A 118 13.11 0.49 -8.03
CA VAL A 118 14.53 0.90 -7.91
C VAL A 118 15.16 0.22 -6.72
N ASN A 119 14.43 0.18 -5.61
CA ASN A 119 14.90 -0.33 -4.33
C ASN A 119 13.91 -1.37 -3.78
N SER A 120 14.34 -2.10 -2.74
CA SER A 120 13.47 -2.98 -1.99
C SER A 120 12.35 -2.17 -1.30
N LEU A 121 11.20 -2.80 -1.11
CA LEU A 121 10.08 -2.21 -0.39
C LEU A 121 10.44 -1.99 1.08
N VAL A 122 9.95 -0.90 1.64
CA VAL A 122 10.09 -0.56 3.06
C VAL A 122 8.70 -0.58 3.71
N GLY A 123 8.58 -1.27 4.84
CA GLY A 123 7.35 -1.36 5.61
C GLY A 123 7.44 -0.60 6.93
N GLN A 124 6.32 -0.04 7.35
CA GLN A 124 6.10 0.57 8.66
C GLN A 124 4.72 0.18 9.16
N ILE A 125 4.62 -0.13 10.45
CA ILE A 125 3.33 -0.36 11.11
C ILE A 125 3.08 0.78 12.08
N ASP A 126 1.93 1.44 11.94
CA ASP A 126 1.45 2.46 12.86
C ASP A 126 0.27 1.92 13.65
N ALA A 127 0.35 2.01 14.96
CA ALA A 127 -0.74 1.69 15.87
C ALA A 127 -1.21 2.99 16.55
N VAL A 128 -2.48 3.31 16.38
CA VAL A 128 -3.08 4.54 16.88
C VAL A 128 -4.32 4.22 17.71
N SER A 129 -4.46 4.88 18.85
CA SER A 129 -5.66 4.84 19.67
C SER A 129 -6.22 6.25 19.81
N THR A 130 -7.49 6.42 19.47
CA THR A 130 -8.15 7.73 19.44
C THR A 130 -9.45 7.68 20.22
N ALA A 131 -9.75 8.71 21.03
CA ALA A 131 -11.05 8.84 21.68
C ALA A 131 -12.17 8.89 20.63
N TYR A 132 -13.19 8.07 20.80
CA TYR A 132 -14.32 7.96 19.90
C TYR A 132 -15.64 8.13 20.67
N GLY A 133 -16.28 9.29 20.52
CA GLY A 133 -17.47 9.63 21.30
C GLY A 133 -17.16 9.85 22.79
N ILE A 134 -18.17 9.61 23.64
CA ILE A 134 -18.10 9.97 25.07
C ILE A 134 -17.39 8.88 25.90
N ASN A 135 -17.53 7.61 25.52
CA ASN A 135 -17.03 6.49 26.33
C ASN A 135 -16.53 5.33 25.46
N SER A 136 -15.82 5.62 24.40
CA SER A 136 -15.23 4.61 23.50
C SER A 136 -13.88 5.05 23.00
N THR A 137 -13.08 4.08 22.58
CA THR A 137 -11.78 4.29 21.95
C THR A 137 -11.74 3.56 20.62
N LEU A 138 -11.30 4.24 19.57
CA LEU A 138 -10.99 3.65 18.28
C LEU A 138 -9.53 3.19 18.28
N LEU A 139 -9.30 1.91 18.00
CA LEU A 139 -8.00 1.30 17.84
C LEU A 139 -7.77 0.99 16.38
N GLU A 140 -6.66 1.49 15.82
CA GLU A 140 -6.29 1.30 14.43
C GLU A 140 -4.86 0.78 14.34
N ILE A 141 -4.64 -0.20 13.47
CA ILE A 141 -3.31 -0.65 13.06
C ILE A 141 -3.25 -0.58 11.55
N ASP A 142 -2.32 0.21 11.04
CA ASP A 142 -2.09 0.40 9.62
C ASP A 142 -0.71 -0.09 9.21
N LEU A 143 -0.64 -0.82 8.10
CA LEU A 143 0.59 -1.15 7.41
C LEU A 143 0.83 -0.14 6.29
N LYS A 144 1.97 0.53 6.32
CA LYS A 144 2.45 1.40 5.24
C LYS A 144 3.58 0.72 4.49
N ILE A 145 3.46 0.61 3.18
CA ILE A 145 4.49 0.08 2.29
C ILE A 145 4.93 1.20 1.36
N SER A 146 6.22 1.49 1.37
CA SER A 146 6.83 2.51 0.51
C SER A 146 7.80 1.87 -0.46
N VAL A 147 7.78 2.34 -1.70
CA VAL A 147 8.69 1.90 -2.77
C VAL A 147 8.99 3.04 -3.72
N GLU A 148 10.21 3.09 -4.23
CA GLU A 148 10.58 3.98 -5.32
C GLU A 148 10.44 3.22 -6.65
N MET A 149 9.55 3.71 -7.52
CA MET A 149 9.28 3.14 -8.83
C MET A 149 9.80 4.04 -9.91
N LEU A 150 10.52 3.48 -10.87
CA LEU A 150 10.96 4.19 -12.07
C LEU A 150 9.90 4.06 -13.16
N VAL A 151 9.45 5.20 -13.66
CA VAL A 151 8.64 5.29 -14.89
C VAL A 151 9.59 5.17 -16.08
N ILE A 152 9.39 4.20 -16.94
CA ILE A 152 10.24 3.93 -18.09
C ILE A 152 9.44 4.12 -19.37
N SER A 153 9.89 5.04 -20.21
CA SER A 153 9.44 5.18 -21.59
C SER A 153 10.65 5.57 -22.47
N PRO A 154 10.54 5.54 -23.81
CA PRO A 154 11.63 5.93 -24.71
C PRO A 154 12.18 7.34 -24.47
N PHE A 155 11.39 8.22 -23.85
CA PHE A 155 11.71 9.64 -23.68
C PHE A 155 11.77 10.09 -22.21
N LEU A 156 11.46 9.19 -21.27
CA LEU A 156 11.32 9.54 -19.86
C LEU A 156 11.86 8.43 -18.97
N LEU A 157 12.71 8.82 -18.03
CA LEU A 157 13.07 8.03 -16.86
C LEU A 157 12.82 8.92 -15.65
N ASP A 158 11.74 8.65 -14.92
CA ASP A 158 11.28 9.48 -13.81
C ASP A 158 11.02 8.63 -12.56
N PRO A 159 11.78 8.83 -11.48
CA PRO A 159 11.54 8.12 -10.22
C PRO A 159 10.31 8.68 -9.51
N GLN A 160 9.44 7.79 -9.05
CA GLN A 160 8.24 8.10 -8.30
C GLN A 160 8.24 7.40 -6.95
N GLN A 161 8.14 8.18 -5.88
CA GLN A 161 7.93 7.62 -4.55
C GLN A 161 6.46 7.25 -4.38
N ILE A 162 6.21 5.99 -4.04
CA ILE A 162 4.86 5.45 -3.85
C ILE A 162 4.73 4.97 -2.42
N GLU A 163 3.66 5.38 -1.77
CA GLU A 163 3.27 4.92 -0.45
C GLU A 163 1.86 4.31 -0.51
N VAL A 164 1.73 3.11 0.03
CA VAL A 164 0.44 2.40 0.12
C VAL A 164 0.14 2.15 1.58
N LYS A 165 -1.01 2.62 2.03
CA LYS A 165 -1.53 2.39 3.38
C LYS A 165 -2.58 1.28 3.35
N ILE A 166 -2.38 0.25 4.14
CA ILE A 166 -3.29 -0.90 4.26
C ILE A 166 -3.73 -1.02 5.72
N PRO A 167 -5.01 -0.76 6.03
CA PRO A 167 -5.52 -0.95 7.38
C PRO A 167 -5.58 -2.45 7.70
N LEU A 168 -4.95 -2.85 8.81
CA LEU A 168 -4.95 -4.22 9.31
C LEU A 168 -6.04 -4.44 10.35
N VAL A 169 -6.24 -3.47 11.25
CA VAL A 169 -7.24 -3.51 12.31
C VAL A 169 -7.90 -2.15 12.43
N MET A 170 -9.22 -2.17 12.56
CA MET A 170 -10.02 -1.03 12.98
C MET A 170 -11.09 -1.53 13.94
N GLN A 171 -10.96 -1.19 15.22
CA GLN A 171 -11.83 -1.71 16.28
C GLN A 171 -12.25 -0.61 17.24
N ILE A 172 -13.54 -0.53 17.53
CA ILE A 172 -14.07 0.34 18.57
C ILE A 172 -14.23 -0.48 19.85
N VAL A 173 -13.62 -0.02 20.93
CA VAL A 173 -13.74 -0.62 22.25
C VAL A 173 -14.43 0.34 23.21
N GLN A 174 -15.33 -0.17 24.04
CA GLN A 174 -15.96 0.62 25.09
C GLN A 174 -14.96 0.87 26.23
N GLY A 175 -14.91 2.10 26.69
CA GLY A 175 -14.01 2.59 27.73
C GLY A 175 -13.08 3.67 27.22
N GLN A 176 -12.66 4.54 28.12
CA GLN A 176 -11.68 5.58 27.83
C GLN A 176 -10.30 5.11 28.21
N ILE A 177 -9.30 5.47 27.41
CA ILE A 177 -7.90 5.27 27.76
C ILE A 177 -7.55 6.31 28.83
N PRO A 178 -6.90 5.93 29.95
CA PRO A 178 -6.41 6.87 30.93
C PRO A 178 -5.51 7.93 30.25
N GLN A 179 -5.73 9.20 30.52
CA GLN A 179 -5.00 10.32 29.90
C GLN A 179 -3.49 10.25 30.07
N LEU A 180 -2.99 9.50 31.04
CA LEU A 180 -1.56 9.29 31.28
C LEU A 180 -0.86 8.44 30.21
N MET A 181 -1.61 7.67 29.40
CA MET A 181 -1.02 6.84 28.33
C MET A 181 -0.88 7.60 27.01
N VAL A 182 -1.59 8.71 26.80
CA VAL A 182 -1.55 9.49 25.56
C VAL A 182 -0.23 10.28 25.41
N GLY A 183 0.50 10.48 26.50
CA GLY A 183 1.76 11.24 26.51
C GLY A 183 3.04 10.43 26.26
N GLN A 184 2.99 9.09 26.16
CA GLN A 184 4.17 8.24 26.02
C GLN A 184 4.43 7.67 24.62
N LEU A 185 3.59 8.02 23.64
CA LEU A 185 3.72 7.58 22.23
C LEU A 185 4.04 8.75 21.28
N ALA A 186 4.60 9.82 21.79
CA ALA A 186 5.12 10.91 20.98
C ALA A 186 6.62 10.72 20.75
#